data_f00c6a63b8fcd8d3b5af3afc75b5df30
#
_entry.id   f00c6a63b8fcd8d3b5af3afc75b5df30
#
_cell.length_a   1.000
_cell.length_b   1.000
_cell.length_c   1.000
_cell.angle_alpha   90.00
_cell.angle_beta   90.00
_cell.angle_gamma   90.00
#
_symmetry.space_group_name_H-M   'P 1'
#
loop_
_entity.id
_entity.type
_entity.pdbx_description
1 polymer ?
#
loop_
_entity_poly.entity_id
_entity_poly.type
_entity_poly.pdbx_seq_one_letter_code
_entity_poly.pdbx_strand_id
1 'polypeptide(L)'
;MGAMSKNMESMTDDMAMMDMSVLQACMDACSACEQACTVCSTQLMDCAPACMNCADMCNTMMRSMMRMQGMTPATMMSMLNACIAMCQLCMDECMKHADHSEVCRMCAQACQACMDACMAMKDMMMASA
;
A
#
# COMPACT_ATOMS: atom_id res chain seq x y z
N MET A 1 15.30 18.42 -20.18
CA MET A 1 15.84 17.60 -19.10
C MET A 1 16.16 18.43 -17.85
N GLY A 2 16.68 19.63 -18.01
CA GLY A 2 17.22 20.42 -16.92
C GLY A 2 16.41 20.47 -15.63
N ALA A 3 15.32 21.25 -15.62
CA ALA A 3 14.55 21.47 -14.41
C ALA A 3 13.86 20.18 -13.90
N MET A 4 13.36 19.40 -14.83
CA MET A 4 12.67 18.16 -14.49
C MET A 4 13.63 17.12 -13.92
N SER A 5 14.82 17.00 -14.54
CA SER A 5 15.86 16.11 -14.04
C SER A 5 16.35 16.55 -12.66
N LYS A 6 16.50 17.85 -12.44
CA LYS A 6 16.93 18.37 -11.15
C LYS A 6 15.87 18.15 -10.09
N ASN A 7 14.58 18.27 -10.42
CA ASN A 7 13.52 17.98 -9.48
C ASN A 7 13.49 16.50 -9.11
N MET A 8 13.70 15.62 -10.07
CA MET A 8 13.80 14.19 -9.81
C MET A 8 15.04 13.86 -8.98
N GLU A 9 16.16 14.49 -9.30
CA GLU A 9 17.39 14.33 -8.52
C GLU A 9 17.21 14.83 -7.09
N SER A 10 16.55 15.98 -6.91
CA SER A 10 16.28 16.55 -5.60
C SER A 10 15.34 15.65 -4.81
N MET A 11 14.29 15.13 -5.43
CA MET A 11 13.42 14.15 -4.79
C MET A 11 14.18 12.88 -4.47
N THR A 12 15.02 12.42 -5.41
CA THR A 12 15.86 11.25 -5.21
C THR A 12 16.88 11.52 -4.11
N ASP A 13 17.41 12.75 -4.00
CA ASP A 13 18.35 13.13 -2.96
C ASP A 13 17.67 13.27 -1.60
N ASP A 14 16.47 13.88 -1.56
CA ASP A 14 15.67 13.96 -0.32
C ASP A 14 15.22 12.56 0.10
N MET A 15 15.08 11.67 -0.85
CA MET A 15 14.78 10.27 -0.66
C MET A 15 15.95 9.39 -1.04
N ALA A 16 17.17 9.97 -1.06
CA ALA A 16 18.37 9.33 -1.60
C ALA A 16 18.74 8.06 -0.86
N MET A 17 18.29 7.96 0.38
CA MET A 17 18.49 6.77 1.17
C MET A 17 17.38 5.75 0.94
N MET A 18 16.38 6.10 0.09
CA MET A 18 15.31 5.19 -0.23
C MET A 18 15.81 4.15 -1.22
N ASP A 19 15.75 2.90 -0.80
CA ASP A 19 16.03 1.78 -1.68
C ASP A 19 14.87 1.63 -2.66
N MET A 20 15.16 1.75 -3.95
CA MET A 20 14.14 1.63 -4.99
C MET A 20 13.47 0.26 -4.96
N SER A 21 14.14 -0.76 -4.45
CA SER A 21 13.53 -2.08 -4.30
C SER A 21 12.42 -2.06 -3.25
N VAL A 22 12.55 -1.27 -2.20
CA VAL A 22 11.51 -1.13 -1.17
C VAL A 22 10.30 -0.41 -1.74
N LEU A 23 10.52 0.64 -2.53
CA LEU A 23 9.44 1.35 -3.22
C LEU A 23 8.71 0.42 -4.18
N GLN A 24 9.44 -0.33 -5.00
CA GLN A 24 8.84 -1.26 -5.95
C GLN A 24 8.06 -2.35 -5.22
N ALA A 25 8.63 -2.90 -4.15
CA ALA A 25 7.96 -3.92 -3.36
C ALA A 25 6.64 -3.39 -2.78
N CYS A 26 6.62 -2.14 -2.33
CA CYS A 26 5.41 -1.52 -1.79
C CYS A 26 4.36 -1.35 -2.89
N MET A 27 4.75 -0.89 -4.07
CA MET A 27 3.85 -0.75 -5.21
C MET A 27 3.26 -2.10 -5.61
N ASP A 28 4.10 -3.13 -5.70
CA ASP A 28 3.68 -4.47 -6.07
C ASP A 28 2.72 -5.06 -5.04
N ALA A 29 3.01 -4.87 -3.76
CA ALA A 29 2.16 -5.36 -2.68
C ALA A 29 0.80 -4.65 -2.67
N CYS A 30 0.77 -3.35 -2.90
CA CYS A 30 -0.47 -2.59 -3.02
C CYS A 30 -1.31 -3.08 -4.21
N SER A 31 -0.66 -3.33 -5.35
CA SER A 31 -1.35 -3.84 -6.53
C SER A 31 -1.94 -5.22 -6.29
N ALA A 32 -1.18 -6.11 -5.69
CA ALA A 32 -1.64 -7.46 -5.36
C ALA A 32 -2.79 -7.41 -4.35
N CYS A 33 -2.69 -6.53 -3.36
CA CYS A 33 -3.73 -6.36 -2.34
C CYS A 33 -5.02 -5.81 -2.97
N GLU A 34 -4.92 -4.85 -3.86
CA GLU A 34 -6.08 -4.34 -4.61
C GLU A 34 -6.80 -5.45 -5.33
N GLN A 35 -6.05 -6.30 -6.03
CA GLN A 35 -6.63 -7.41 -6.78
C GLN A 35 -7.33 -8.41 -5.86
N ALA A 36 -6.65 -8.80 -4.79
CA ALA A 36 -7.18 -9.77 -3.83
C ALA A 36 -8.44 -9.23 -3.15
N CYS A 37 -8.43 -7.96 -2.73
CA CYS A 37 -9.56 -7.32 -2.08
C CYS A 37 -10.75 -7.19 -3.04
N THR A 38 -10.50 -6.84 -4.29
CA THR A 38 -11.53 -6.72 -5.31
C THR A 38 -12.22 -8.07 -5.53
N VAL A 39 -11.43 -9.13 -5.70
CA VAL A 39 -11.99 -10.48 -5.88
C VAL A 39 -12.78 -10.90 -4.64
N CYS A 40 -12.21 -10.67 -3.44
CA CYS A 40 -12.87 -11.04 -2.20
C CYS A 40 -14.21 -10.33 -2.03
N SER A 41 -14.30 -9.06 -2.42
CA SER A 41 -15.55 -8.28 -2.32
C SER A 41 -16.68 -8.86 -3.17
N THR A 42 -16.35 -9.58 -4.25
CA THR A 42 -17.36 -10.17 -5.14
C THR A 42 -18.11 -11.33 -4.49
N GLN A 43 -17.61 -11.86 -3.38
CA GLN A 43 -18.33 -12.91 -2.65
C GLN A 43 -19.56 -12.39 -1.90
N LEU A 44 -19.66 -11.06 -1.74
CA LEU A 44 -20.76 -10.39 -1.06
C LEU A 44 -20.96 -10.87 0.38
N MET A 45 -19.84 -11.14 1.05
CA MET A 45 -19.82 -11.48 2.47
C MET A 45 -19.73 -10.21 3.32
N ASP A 46 -19.81 -10.35 4.63
CA ASP A 46 -19.74 -9.20 5.55
C ASP A 46 -18.44 -8.40 5.41
N CYS A 47 -17.38 -9.03 4.91
CA CYS A 47 -16.09 -8.35 4.69
C CYS A 47 -16.08 -7.48 3.43
N ALA A 48 -17.10 -7.56 2.56
CA ALA A 48 -17.07 -6.88 1.27
C ALA A 48 -16.84 -5.37 1.37
N PRO A 49 -17.52 -4.62 2.26
CA PRO A 49 -17.25 -3.18 2.34
C PRO A 49 -15.80 -2.86 2.73
N ALA A 50 -15.24 -3.61 3.68
CA ALA A 50 -13.84 -3.41 4.07
C ALA A 50 -12.89 -3.76 2.92
N CYS A 51 -13.18 -4.83 2.19
CA CYS A 51 -12.41 -5.23 1.02
C CYS A 51 -12.44 -4.16 -0.07
N MET A 52 -13.61 -3.59 -0.34
CA MET A 52 -13.76 -2.54 -1.35
C MET A 52 -12.99 -1.28 -0.96
N ASN A 53 -13.10 -0.86 0.30
CA ASN A 53 -12.37 0.30 0.79
C ASN A 53 -10.86 0.07 0.75
N CYS A 54 -10.42 -1.12 1.11
CA CYS A 54 -9.00 -1.46 1.06
C CYS A 54 -8.48 -1.48 -0.37
N ALA A 55 -9.26 -2.03 -1.30
CA ALA A 55 -8.89 -2.04 -2.72
C ALA A 55 -8.71 -0.60 -3.25
N ASP A 56 -9.63 0.29 -2.91
CA ASP A 56 -9.55 1.69 -3.33
C ASP A 56 -8.33 2.38 -2.73
N MET A 57 -8.04 2.15 -1.45
CA MET A 57 -6.88 2.73 -0.79
C MET A 57 -5.58 2.21 -1.41
N CYS A 58 -5.49 0.92 -1.67
CA CYS A 58 -4.30 0.31 -2.28
C CYS A 58 -4.07 0.86 -3.69
N ASN A 59 -5.14 1.03 -4.47
CA ASN A 59 -5.05 1.64 -5.80
C ASN A 59 -4.51 3.07 -5.71
N THR A 60 -5.07 3.87 -4.82
CA THR A 60 -4.64 5.25 -4.59
C THR A 60 -3.18 5.29 -4.16
N MET A 61 -2.79 4.41 -3.25
CA MET A 61 -1.42 4.36 -2.74
C MET A 61 -0.43 4.04 -3.86
N MET A 62 -0.72 3.01 -4.65
CA MET A 62 0.13 2.61 -5.77
C MET A 62 0.29 3.74 -6.79
N ARG A 63 -0.82 4.37 -7.16
CA ARG A 63 -0.79 5.46 -8.13
C ARG A 63 -0.03 6.67 -7.60
N SER A 64 -0.19 6.98 -6.32
CA SER A 64 0.54 8.09 -5.70
C SER A 64 2.03 7.84 -5.64
N MET A 65 2.44 6.60 -5.41
CA MET A 65 3.86 6.25 -5.42
C MET A 65 4.48 6.41 -6.81
N MET A 66 3.70 6.23 -7.87
CA MET A 66 4.18 6.48 -9.23
C MET A 66 4.30 7.98 -9.54
N ARG A 67 3.67 8.83 -8.73
CA ARG A 67 3.65 10.28 -8.90
C ARG A 67 4.35 10.97 -7.73
N MET A 68 5.51 10.46 -7.35
CA MET A 68 6.25 10.94 -6.17
C MET A 68 6.47 12.45 -6.16
N GLN A 69 6.57 13.07 -7.35
CA GLN A 69 6.79 14.52 -7.49
C GLN A 69 5.69 15.35 -6.83
N GLY A 70 4.49 14.80 -6.73
CA GLY A 70 3.35 15.48 -6.09
C GLY A 70 3.26 15.25 -4.59
N MET A 71 4.24 14.55 -4.00
CA MET A 71 4.17 14.12 -2.63
C MET A 71 5.27 14.76 -1.79
N THR A 72 4.90 15.18 -0.58
CA THR A 72 5.89 15.53 0.45
C THR A 72 6.11 14.32 1.33
N PRO A 73 7.23 14.25 2.07
CA PRO A 73 7.43 13.15 3.04
C PRO A 73 6.28 13.04 4.04
N ALA A 74 5.76 14.16 4.53
CA ALA A 74 4.65 14.16 5.48
C ALA A 74 3.37 13.59 4.85
N THR A 75 3.07 13.97 3.62
CA THR A 75 1.89 13.46 2.90
C THR A 75 2.02 11.97 2.64
N MET A 76 3.19 11.53 2.19
CA MET A 76 3.45 10.12 1.94
C MET A 76 3.30 9.31 3.23
N MET A 77 3.84 9.82 4.35
CA MET A 77 3.73 9.15 5.65
C MET A 77 2.26 9.00 6.06
N SER A 78 1.47 10.04 5.87
CA SER A 78 0.03 9.99 6.20
C SER A 78 -0.71 8.97 5.35
N MET A 79 -0.39 8.88 4.07
CA MET A 79 -1.00 7.89 3.18
C MET A 79 -0.59 6.47 3.54
N LEU A 80 0.68 6.26 3.88
CA LEU A 80 1.16 4.95 4.31
C LEU A 80 0.42 4.49 5.57
N ASN A 81 0.26 5.40 6.53
CA ASN A 81 -0.49 5.11 7.76
C ASN A 81 -1.94 4.75 7.46
N ALA A 82 -2.59 5.47 6.56
CA ALA A 82 -3.96 5.19 6.16
C ALA A 82 -4.07 3.84 5.47
N CYS A 83 -3.14 3.53 4.59
CA CYS A 83 -3.12 2.25 3.88
C CYS A 83 -2.94 1.08 4.86
N ILE A 84 -2.03 1.21 5.81
CA ILE A 84 -1.80 0.20 6.85
C ILE A 84 -3.09 -0.03 7.66
N ALA A 85 -3.76 1.06 8.06
CA ALA A 85 -4.99 0.96 8.84
C ALA A 85 -6.11 0.27 8.05
N MET A 86 -6.26 0.59 6.76
CA MET A 86 -7.27 -0.04 5.91
C MET A 86 -6.97 -1.52 5.68
N CYS A 87 -5.70 -1.86 5.47
CA CYS A 87 -5.30 -3.26 5.31
C CYS A 87 -5.57 -4.06 6.60
N GLN A 88 -5.30 -3.46 7.76
CA GLN A 88 -5.56 -4.11 9.04
C GLN A 88 -7.05 -4.40 9.21
N LEU A 89 -7.90 -3.42 8.93
CA LEU A 89 -9.34 -3.59 9.03
C LEU A 89 -9.82 -4.70 8.08
N CYS A 90 -9.38 -4.65 6.83
CA CYS A 90 -9.76 -5.64 5.83
C CYS A 90 -9.31 -7.04 6.24
N MET A 91 -8.06 -7.17 6.72
CA MET A 91 -7.53 -8.45 7.18
C MET A 91 -8.36 -9.01 8.31
N ASP A 92 -8.69 -8.17 9.31
CA ASP A 92 -9.48 -8.62 10.46
C ASP A 92 -10.87 -9.11 10.02
N GLU A 93 -11.50 -8.42 9.09
CA GLU A 93 -12.81 -8.84 8.58
C GLU A 93 -12.71 -10.14 7.77
N CYS A 94 -11.67 -10.27 6.93
CA CYS A 94 -11.46 -11.49 6.14
C CYS A 94 -11.13 -12.69 7.01
N MET A 95 -10.40 -12.50 8.11
CA MET A 95 -10.04 -13.59 9.01
C MET A 95 -11.25 -14.24 9.67
N LYS A 96 -12.37 -13.53 9.78
CA LYS A 96 -13.62 -14.10 10.30
C LYS A 96 -14.16 -15.21 9.40
N HIS A 97 -13.78 -15.22 8.13
CA HIS A 97 -14.26 -16.17 7.13
C HIS A 97 -13.15 -17.08 6.57
N ALA A 98 -11.92 -16.93 7.07
CA ALA A 98 -10.75 -17.61 6.50
C ALA A 98 -10.84 -19.14 6.57
N ASP A 99 -11.57 -19.67 7.57
CA ASP A 99 -11.69 -21.11 7.76
C ASP A 99 -12.54 -21.78 6.69
N HIS A 100 -13.45 -21.04 6.02
CA HIS A 100 -14.35 -21.60 5.03
C HIS A 100 -14.37 -20.81 3.72
N SER A 101 -13.45 -19.86 3.57
CA SER A 101 -13.27 -19.16 2.29
C SER A 101 -11.79 -19.02 1.99
N GLU A 102 -11.34 -19.73 0.97
CA GLU A 102 -9.98 -19.63 0.45
C GLU A 102 -9.68 -18.21 0.01
N VAL A 103 -10.66 -17.56 -0.63
CA VAL A 103 -10.50 -16.19 -1.14
C VAL A 103 -10.31 -15.20 0.02
N CYS A 104 -11.08 -15.35 1.11
CA CYS A 104 -10.90 -14.52 2.29
C CYS A 104 -9.52 -14.73 2.91
N ARG A 105 -9.05 -15.96 2.96
CA ARG A 105 -7.72 -16.27 3.49
C ARG A 105 -6.63 -15.63 2.64
N MET A 106 -6.75 -15.73 1.31
CA MET A 106 -5.80 -15.12 0.37
C MET A 106 -5.81 -13.59 0.48
N CYS A 107 -7.01 -13.01 0.65
CA CYS A 107 -7.14 -11.57 0.85
C CYS A 107 -6.46 -11.12 2.14
N ALA A 108 -6.65 -11.86 3.23
CA ALA A 108 -5.98 -11.56 4.50
C ALA A 108 -4.46 -11.61 4.36
N GLN A 109 -3.95 -12.59 3.63
CA GLN A 109 -2.51 -12.71 3.38
C GLN A 109 -1.98 -11.54 2.55
N ALA A 110 -2.73 -11.12 1.54
CA ALA A 110 -2.36 -9.98 0.71
C ALA A 110 -2.37 -8.68 1.52
N CYS A 111 -3.33 -8.51 2.42
CA CYS A 111 -3.38 -7.37 3.33
C CYS A 111 -2.16 -7.34 4.25
N GLN A 112 -1.77 -8.50 4.79
CA GLN A 112 -0.59 -8.58 5.66
C GLN A 112 0.68 -8.21 4.89
N ALA A 113 0.84 -8.74 3.68
CA ALA A 113 2.00 -8.42 2.85
C ALA A 113 2.04 -6.93 2.51
N CYS A 114 0.89 -6.33 2.24
CA CYS A 114 0.80 -4.91 1.94
C CYS A 114 1.19 -4.05 3.16
N MET A 115 0.69 -4.42 4.35
CA MET A 115 1.06 -3.73 5.59
C MET A 115 2.56 -3.81 5.83
N ASP A 116 3.14 -4.98 5.66
CA ASP A 116 4.58 -5.18 5.89
C ASP A 116 5.40 -4.31 4.92
N ALA A 117 5.00 -4.25 3.66
CA ALA A 117 5.69 -3.43 2.66
C ALA A 117 5.55 -1.93 2.96
N CYS A 118 4.36 -1.49 3.39
CA CYS A 118 4.14 -0.10 3.77
C CYS A 118 4.95 0.27 5.01
N MET A 119 5.05 -0.63 5.98
CA MET A 119 5.85 -0.40 7.19
C MET A 119 7.33 -0.32 6.87
N ALA A 120 7.83 -1.18 5.97
CA ALA A 120 9.21 -1.12 5.52
C ALA A 120 9.51 0.22 4.87
N MET A 121 8.58 0.74 4.08
CA MET A 121 8.74 2.04 3.45
C MET A 121 8.74 3.17 4.48
N LYS A 122 7.85 3.11 5.47
CA LYS A 122 7.84 4.07 6.58
C LYS A 122 9.16 4.08 7.33
N ASP A 123 9.65 2.90 7.69
CA ASP A 123 10.89 2.77 8.46
C ASP A 123 12.06 3.39 7.69
N MET A 124 12.09 3.16 6.39
CA MET A 124 13.13 3.71 5.54
C MET A 124 13.04 5.25 5.47
N MET A 125 11.84 5.80 5.34
CA MET A 125 11.62 7.24 5.31
C MET A 125 11.99 7.87 6.65
N MET A 126 11.66 7.22 7.77
CA MET A 126 12.00 7.69 9.10
C MET A 126 13.52 7.62 9.34
N ALA A 127 14.17 6.59 8.83
CA ALA A 127 15.63 6.46 8.98
C ALA A 127 16.40 7.53 8.20
N SER A 128 15.82 8.03 7.09
CA SER A 128 16.48 9.06 6.29
C SER A 128 16.13 10.48 6.77
N ALA A 129 15.25 10.61 7.73
CA ALA A 129 14.95 11.89 8.36
C ALA A 129 15.99 12.19 9.45
#